data_8e32518954ca1fca2421ef390ef62980
#
_entry.id   8e32518954ca1fca2421ef390ef62980
#
_cell.length_a   1.000
_cell.length_b   1.000
_cell.length_c   1.000
_cell.angle_alpha   90.00
_cell.angle_beta   90.00
_cell.angle_gamma   90.00
#
_symmetry.space_group_name_H-M   'P 1'
#
loop_
_entity.id
_entity.type
_entity.pdbx_description
1 polymer ?
#
loop_
_entity_poly.entity_id
_entity_poly.type
_entity_poly.pdbx_seq_one_letter_code
_entity_poly.pdbx_strand_id
1 'polypeptide(L)'
;MNHRLIPDALRPIAEKIESQERISDADAMALYQSSDLNALGMMANFVRERKNGNYASYIHNRYINYSNICVLSCQFCAFAARKRDPHAFEYAIEEIIRVVKEALPLGITEVHMVAGCIRR
;
A
#
# COMPACT_ATOMS: atom_id res chain seq x y z
N MET A 1 -22.39 9.14 12.63
CA MET A 1 -21.44 10.12 12.01
C MET A 1 -21.95 11.55 12.23
N ASN A 2 -21.11 12.60 12.26
CA ASN A 2 -21.59 13.98 12.45
C ASN A 2 -21.93 14.63 11.10
N HIS A 3 -23.19 14.54 10.69
CA HIS A 3 -23.66 15.06 9.39
C HIS A 3 -23.54 16.59 9.24
N ARG A 4 -23.40 17.35 10.34
CA ARG A 4 -23.20 18.80 10.28
C ARG A 4 -21.85 19.19 9.67
N LEU A 5 -20.88 18.28 9.71
CA LEU A 5 -19.53 18.48 9.17
C LEU A 5 -19.38 17.86 7.75
N ILE A 6 -20.46 17.32 7.20
CA ILE A 6 -20.46 16.75 5.86
C ILE A 6 -21.18 17.70 4.90
N PRO A 7 -20.54 18.11 3.79
CA PRO A 7 -21.19 18.94 2.79
C PRO A 7 -22.51 18.33 2.29
N ASP A 8 -23.49 19.18 2.00
CA ASP A 8 -24.84 18.75 1.61
C ASP A 8 -24.81 17.78 0.42
N ALA A 9 -23.91 18.01 -0.54
CA ALA A 9 -23.74 17.15 -1.70
C ALA A 9 -23.27 15.72 -1.37
N LEU A 10 -22.60 15.51 -0.23
CA LEU A 10 -22.08 14.22 0.20
C LEU A 10 -22.96 13.53 1.24
N ARG A 11 -23.96 14.23 1.83
CA ARG A 11 -24.83 13.66 2.87
C ARG A 11 -25.59 12.42 2.41
N PRO A 12 -26.17 12.34 1.21
CA PRO A 12 -26.84 11.14 0.76
C PRO A 12 -25.90 9.92 0.69
N ILE A 13 -24.63 10.16 0.38
CA ILE A 13 -23.61 9.09 0.37
C ILE A 13 -23.26 8.66 1.79
N ALA A 14 -23.13 9.62 2.71
CA ALA A 14 -22.91 9.33 4.12
C ALA A 14 -24.05 8.50 4.75
N GLU A 15 -25.29 8.79 4.40
CA GLU A 15 -26.48 8.03 4.82
C GLU A 15 -26.45 6.58 4.31
N LYS A 16 -26.09 6.37 3.03
CA LYS A 16 -25.86 5.03 2.47
C LYS A 16 -24.79 4.25 3.24
N ILE A 17 -23.68 4.93 3.56
CA ILE A 17 -22.57 4.33 4.32
C ILE A 17 -23.02 3.92 5.73
N GLU A 18 -23.81 4.76 6.41
CA GLU A 18 -24.34 4.43 7.74
C GLU A 18 -25.33 3.28 7.72
N SER A 19 -26.22 3.27 6.72
CA SER A 19 -27.19 2.16 6.51
C SER A 19 -26.57 0.90 5.93
N GLN A 20 -25.25 0.87 5.67
CA GLN A 20 -24.53 -0.25 5.07
C GLN A 20 -24.94 -0.55 3.63
N GLU A 21 -25.55 0.39 2.97
CA GLU A 21 -25.86 0.29 1.56
C GLU A 21 -24.57 0.43 0.75
N ARG A 22 -24.45 -0.33 -0.33
CA ARG A 22 -23.30 -0.21 -1.23
C ARG A 22 -23.41 1.10 -2.03
N ILE A 23 -22.36 1.90 -1.98
CA ILE A 23 -22.26 3.09 -2.82
C ILE A 23 -22.17 2.71 -4.30
N SER A 24 -22.80 3.52 -5.16
CA SER A 24 -22.73 3.38 -6.61
C SER A 24 -21.41 3.95 -7.18
N ASP A 25 -21.15 3.67 -8.46
CA ASP A 25 -20.00 4.26 -9.15
C ASP A 25 -20.11 5.80 -9.23
N ALA A 26 -21.32 6.33 -9.36
CA ALA A 26 -21.55 7.78 -9.32
C ALA A 26 -21.22 8.37 -7.94
N ASP A 27 -21.62 7.69 -6.85
CA ASP A 27 -21.25 8.09 -5.48
C ASP A 27 -19.72 8.04 -5.28
N ALA A 28 -19.06 6.99 -5.77
CA ALA A 28 -17.61 6.88 -5.70
C ALA A 28 -16.91 8.00 -6.47
N MET A 29 -17.39 8.37 -7.64
CA MET A 29 -16.86 9.49 -8.40
C MET A 29 -17.07 10.83 -7.68
N ALA A 30 -18.23 11.04 -7.07
CA ALA A 30 -18.49 12.24 -6.27
C ALA A 30 -17.54 12.35 -5.07
N LEU A 31 -17.28 11.24 -4.37
CA LEU A 31 -16.27 11.19 -3.30
C LEU A 31 -14.87 11.49 -3.83
N TYR A 32 -14.47 10.89 -4.94
CA TYR A 32 -13.14 11.07 -5.53
C TYR A 32 -12.90 12.52 -5.99
N GLN A 33 -13.92 13.22 -6.49
CA GLN A 33 -13.85 14.60 -6.92
C GLN A 33 -13.96 15.63 -5.79
N SER A 34 -14.33 15.19 -4.58
CA SER A 34 -14.46 16.08 -3.44
C SER A 34 -13.10 16.55 -2.93
N SER A 35 -12.99 17.84 -2.67
CA SER A 35 -11.84 18.46 -1.99
C SER A 35 -11.96 18.44 -0.45
N ASP A 36 -13.12 18.03 0.10
CA ASP A 36 -13.34 17.99 1.55
C ASP A 36 -12.79 16.69 2.15
N LEU A 37 -11.47 16.69 2.40
CA LEU A 37 -10.77 15.55 2.99
C LEU A 37 -11.28 15.19 4.40
N ASN A 38 -11.83 16.15 5.15
CA ASN A 38 -12.36 15.88 6.48
C ASN A 38 -13.65 15.05 6.39
N ALA A 39 -14.56 15.42 5.49
CA ALA A 39 -15.78 14.65 5.26
C ALA A 39 -15.45 13.24 4.74
N LEU A 40 -14.53 13.11 3.78
CA LEU A 40 -14.06 11.82 3.29
C LEU A 40 -13.44 10.99 4.42
N GLY A 41 -12.58 11.59 5.23
CA GLY A 41 -11.94 10.95 6.37
C GLY A 41 -12.94 10.45 7.42
N MET A 42 -13.98 11.24 7.72
CA MET A 42 -15.04 10.81 8.65
C MET A 42 -15.82 9.60 8.13
N MET A 43 -16.19 9.61 6.84
CA MET A 43 -16.87 8.47 6.21
C MET A 43 -15.99 7.22 6.17
N ALA A 44 -14.74 7.38 5.78
CA ALA A 44 -13.76 6.28 5.74
C ALA A 44 -13.50 5.71 7.13
N ASN A 45 -13.31 6.57 8.14
CA ASN A 45 -13.11 6.15 9.53
C ASN A 45 -14.31 5.42 10.10
N PHE A 46 -15.53 5.87 9.80
CA PHE A 46 -16.75 5.17 10.22
C PHE A 46 -16.78 3.73 9.68
N VAL A 47 -16.45 3.53 8.40
CA VAL A 47 -16.36 2.18 7.79
C VAL A 47 -15.26 1.36 8.44
N ARG A 48 -14.07 1.96 8.66
CA ARG A 48 -12.94 1.31 9.30
C ARG A 48 -13.27 0.83 10.71
N GLU A 49 -13.82 1.72 11.54
CA GLU A 49 -14.18 1.38 12.92
C GLU A 49 -15.21 0.26 13.00
N ARG A 50 -16.20 0.31 12.13
CA ARG A 50 -17.21 -0.76 12.06
C ARG A 50 -16.64 -2.11 11.66
N LYS A 51 -15.64 -2.14 10.74
CA LYS A 51 -15.03 -3.38 10.26
C LYS A 51 -13.98 -3.93 11.21
N ASN A 52 -13.20 -3.07 11.82
CA ASN A 52 -11.96 -3.45 12.52
C ASN A 52 -11.91 -2.99 13.98
N GLY A 53 -12.94 -2.26 14.45
CA GLY A 53 -12.87 -1.62 15.78
C GLY A 53 -11.71 -0.63 15.84
N ASN A 54 -11.16 -0.43 17.04
CA ASN A 54 -9.99 0.45 17.26
C ASN A 54 -8.66 -0.30 17.18
N TYR A 55 -8.60 -1.35 16.36
CA TYR A 55 -7.38 -2.08 16.10
C TYR A 55 -6.64 -1.53 14.90
N ALA A 56 -5.33 -1.39 15.05
CA ALA A 56 -4.39 -1.16 13.95
C ALA A 56 -3.25 -2.19 14.08
N SER A 57 -2.84 -2.75 12.97
CA SER A 57 -1.65 -3.61 12.89
C SER A 57 -0.60 -2.95 12.01
N TYR A 58 0.64 -3.27 12.29
CA TYR A 58 1.77 -2.87 11.46
C TYR A 58 2.71 -4.04 11.27
N ILE A 59 3.47 -3.98 10.20
CA ILE A 59 4.49 -4.96 9.87
C ILE A 59 5.84 -4.26 10.02
N HIS A 60 6.73 -4.83 10.85
CA HIS A 60 8.10 -4.38 10.96
C HIS A 60 8.97 -5.32 10.13
N ASN A 61 9.15 -4.99 8.85
CA ASN A 61 9.86 -5.85 7.93
C ASN A 61 11.26 -5.35 7.58
N ARG A 62 12.10 -6.28 7.14
CA ARG A 62 13.30 -5.99 6.37
C ARG A 62 13.01 -6.22 4.89
N TYR A 63 13.05 -5.16 4.10
CA TYR A 63 12.88 -5.25 2.65
C TYR A 63 14.23 -5.56 1.99
N ILE A 64 14.26 -6.56 1.11
CA ILE A 64 15.48 -6.98 0.40
C ILE A 64 15.18 -7.06 -1.10
N ASN A 65 15.80 -6.17 -1.87
CA ASN A 65 15.89 -6.31 -3.31
C ASN A 65 17.19 -7.05 -3.62
N TYR A 66 17.12 -8.36 -3.82
CA TYR A 66 18.34 -9.14 -3.99
C TYR A 66 18.91 -9.10 -5.42
N SER A 67 18.16 -8.59 -6.40
CA SER A 67 18.64 -8.35 -7.76
C SER A 67 17.75 -7.36 -8.48
N ASN A 68 18.35 -6.46 -9.25
CA ASN A 68 17.62 -5.61 -10.19
C ASN A 68 17.70 -6.12 -11.65
N ILE A 69 18.41 -7.22 -11.89
CA ILE A 69 18.51 -7.81 -13.24
C ILE A 69 17.14 -8.35 -13.66
N CYS A 70 16.60 -7.84 -14.79
CA CYS A 70 15.28 -8.19 -15.25
C CYS A 70 15.22 -8.35 -16.77
N VAL A 71 14.54 -9.40 -17.24
CA VAL A 71 14.29 -9.63 -18.67
C VAL A 71 13.05 -8.91 -19.18
N LEU A 72 12.18 -8.47 -18.27
CA LEU A 72 10.96 -7.75 -18.62
C LEU A 72 11.26 -6.28 -18.92
N SER A 73 10.34 -5.62 -19.63
CA SER A 73 10.42 -4.21 -20.03
C SER A 73 9.17 -3.44 -19.58
N CYS A 74 8.87 -3.51 -18.29
CA CYS A 74 7.76 -2.76 -17.69
C CYS A 74 8.04 -1.26 -17.79
N GLN A 75 7.16 -0.52 -18.45
CA GLN A 75 7.38 0.89 -18.80
C GLN A 75 7.53 1.83 -17.58
N PHE A 76 6.90 1.49 -16.46
CA PHE A 76 6.99 2.30 -15.23
C PHE A 76 8.12 1.89 -14.28
N CYS A 77 8.84 0.81 -14.58
CA CYS A 77 9.86 0.26 -13.68
C CYS A 77 11.21 0.96 -13.87
N ALA A 78 11.55 1.87 -12.96
CA ALA A 78 12.86 2.51 -12.93
C ALA A 78 13.96 1.67 -12.24
N PHE A 79 13.61 0.53 -11.65
CA PHE A 79 14.53 -0.32 -10.90
C PHE A 79 15.25 -1.36 -11.77
N ALA A 80 14.62 -1.81 -12.86
CA ALA A 80 15.13 -2.88 -13.71
C ALA A 80 16.42 -2.50 -14.44
N ALA A 81 17.38 -3.41 -14.42
CA ALA A 81 18.63 -3.34 -15.19
C ALA A 81 18.78 -4.53 -16.11
N ARG A 82 19.51 -4.38 -17.20
CA ARG A 82 20.00 -5.52 -18.00
C ARG A 82 21.30 -6.03 -17.40
N LYS A 83 21.60 -7.31 -17.58
CA LYS A 83 22.78 -7.98 -16.98
C LYS A 83 24.12 -7.25 -17.23
N ARG A 84 24.22 -6.47 -18.32
CA ARG A 84 25.44 -5.72 -18.69
C ARG A 84 25.41 -4.23 -18.28
N ASP A 85 24.34 -3.78 -17.66
CA ASP A 85 24.23 -2.39 -17.25
C ASP A 85 25.17 -2.11 -16.08
N PRO A 86 25.78 -0.91 -16.03
CA PRO A 86 26.74 -0.57 -14.95
C PRO A 86 26.16 -0.62 -13.55
N HIS A 87 24.84 -0.46 -13.41
CA HIS A 87 24.12 -0.48 -12.15
C HIS A 87 23.40 -1.81 -11.86
N ALA A 88 23.66 -2.84 -12.70
CA ALA A 88 23.13 -4.16 -12.46
C ALA A 88 23.77 -4.80 -11.24
N PHE A 89 22.98 -5.42 -10.39
CA PHE A 89 23.47 -6.15 -9.22
C PHE A 89 22.65 -7.41 -8.95
N GLU A 90 23.29 -8.35 -8.29
CA GLU A 90 22.67 -9.57 -7.76
C GLU A 90 23.43 -9.96 -6.48
N TYR A 91 22.71 -10.13 -5.38
CA TYR A 91 23.29 -10.50 -4.09
C TYR A 91 23.55 -12.01 -4.05
N ALA A 92 24.68 -12.38 -3.49
CA ALA A 92 24.94 -13.76 -3.09
C ALA A 92 24.06 -14.14 -1.89
N ILE A 93 23.84 -15.45 -1.71
CA ILE A 93 23.01 -15.96 -0.59
C ILE A 93 23.57 -15.51 0.75
N GLU A 94 24.89 -15.50 0.90
CA GLU A 94 25.59 -15.08 2.11
C GLU A 94 25.30 -13.63 2.45
N GLU A 95 25.21 -12.77 1.44
CA GLU A 95 24.88 -11.36 1.61
C GLU A 95 23.43 -11.16 2.06
N ILE A 96 22.49 -11.91 1.46
CA ILE A 96 21.09 -11.91 1.89
C ILE A 96 20.97 -12.33 3.34
N ILE A 97 21.66 -13.42 3.73
CA ILE A 97 21.68 -13.92 5.11
C ILE A 97 22.26 -12.86 6.05
N ARG A 98 23.35 -12.18 5.66
CA ARG A 98 23.96 -11.11 6.45
C ARG A 98 22.97 -9.98 6.71
N VAL A 99 22.30 -9.50 5.67
CA VAL A 99 21.31 -8.41 5.77
C VAL A 99 20.15 -8.77 6.69
N VAL A 100 19.69 -10.03 6.65
CA VAL A 100 18.64 -10.51 7.58
C VAL A 100 19.16 -10.55 9.01
N LYS A 101 20.34 -11.12 9.24
CA LYS A 101 20.96 -11.21 10.59
C LYS A 101 21.16 -9.83 11.22
N GLU A 102 21.58 -8.84 10.46
CA GLU A 102 21.73 -7.46 10.93
C GLU A 102 20.40 -6.80 11.33
N ALA A 103 19.29 -7.25 10.74
CA ALA A 103 17.96 -6.72 11.05
C ALA A 103 17.27 -7.41 12.24
N LEU A 104 17.69 -8.65 12.62
CA LEU A 104 17.06 -9.40 13.71
C LEU A 104 17.05 -8.63 15.05
N PRO A 105 18.15 -7.97 15.49
CA PRO A 105 18.17 -7.22 16.75
C PRO A 105 17.17 -6.04 16.76
N LEU A 106 16.69 -5.60 15.59
CA LEU A 106 15.68 -4.55 15.48
C LEU A 106 14.25 -5.06 15.71
N GLY A 107 14.07 -6.36 15.94
CA GLY A 107 12.78 -6.97 16.21
C GLY A 107 11.88 -7.05 14.97
N ILE A 108 12.46 -7.28 13.79
CA ILE A 108 11.67 -7.50 12.57
C ILE A 108 10.77 -8.71 12.71
N THR A 109 9.55 -8.62 12.17
CA THR A 109 8.56 -9.70 12.19
C THR A 109 8.61 -10.55 10.93
N GLU A 110 9.12 -9.99 9.83
CA GLU A 110 9.17 -10.68 8.54
C GLU A 110 10.21 -10.06 7.59
N VAL A 111 10.53 -10.78 6.52
CA VAL A 111 11.38 -10.32 5.43
C VAL A 111 10.58 -10.29 4.14
N HIS A 112 10.56 -9.14 3.47
CA HIS A 112 9.99 -9.01 2.14
C HIS A 112 11.10 -9.05 1.08
N MET A 113 11.03 -10.04 0.19
CA MET A 113 12.04 -10.22 -0.87
C MET A 113 11.40 -9.97 -2.23
N VAL A 114 11.97 -9.03 -2.98
CA VAL A 114 11.53 -8.69 -4.34
C VAL A 114 12.76 -8.55 -5.24
N ALA A 115 12.64 -8.98 -6.49
CA ALA A 115 13.71 -8.82 -7.47
C ALA A 115 13.18 -8.71 -8.89
N GLY A 116 14.10 -8.45 -9.83
CA GLY A 116 13.85 -8.57 -11.24
C GLY A 116 13.58 -10.04 -11.67
N CYS A 117 12.89 -10.22 -12.78
CA CYS A 117 12.66 -11.53 -13.35
C CYS A 117 13.91 -11.96 -14.16
N ILE A 118 14.64 -12.97 -13.69
CA ILE A 118 15.83 -13.51 -14.34
C ILE A 118 15.43 -14.75 -15.16
N ARG A 119 15.81 -14.79 -16.42
CA ARG A 119 15.74 -16.02 -17.20
C ARG A 119 16.95 -16.89 -16.83
N ARG A 120 16.69 -18.06 -16.29
CA ARG A 120 17.71 -19.11 -16.12
C ARG A 120 18.04 -19.77 -17.43
#